data_d2cdbd7b0130e52b9f691cfde18b0f61
#
_entry.id   d2cdbd7b0130e52b9f691cfde18b0f61
#
_cell.length_a   1.000
_cell.length_b   1.000
_cell.length_c   1.000
_cell.angle_alpha   90.00
_cell.angle_beta   90.00
_cell.angle_gamma   90.00
#
_symmetry.space_group_name_H-M   'P 1'
#
loop_
_entity.id
_entity.type
_entity.pdbx_description
1 polymer ?
#
loop_
_entity_poly.entity_id
_entity_poly.type
_entity_poly.pdbx_seq_one_letter_code
_entity_poly.pdbx_strand_id
1 'polypeptide(L)'
;MIGLMFGPLLAGMLASGEPTGFAHWTAASLQGYQEKLAANLDPKSKSGSERLGRFGNHLFMLGYREGDGGAELHEGQVDIFVVENGAATLIVGGDMVDAKTTSPGEIRGTSINGGERVKLGAGDVIHIPANTPHQLLIEAGGKFTYFVIKVDVK
;
A
#
# COMPACT_ATOMS: atom_id res chain seq x y z
N MET A 1 46.55 49.83 -27.62
CA MET A 1 45.43 49.52 -26.73
C MET A 1 44.75 48.28 -27.21
N ILE A 2 45.00 47.17 -26.49
CA ILE A 2 44.44 45.85 -26.79
C ILE A 2 43.35 45.61 -25.77
N GLY A 3 42.11 45.66 -26.22
CA GLY A 3 40.95 45.40 -25.38
C GLY A 3 40.73 43.87 -25.22
N LEU A 4 40.90 43.35 -23.99
CA LEU A 4 40.50 41.99 -23.64
C LEU A 4 38.98 41.96 -23.46
N MET A 5 38.25 41.28 -24.34
CA MET A 5 36.85 40.89 -24.11
C MET A 5 36.82 39.61 -23.27
N PHE A 6 36.36 39.75 -22.01
CA PHE A 6 35.93 38.61 -21.19
C PHE A 6 34.53 38.23 -21.61
N GLY A 7 34.36 37.12 -22.32
CA GLY A 7 33.07 36.49 -22.53
C GLY A 7 32.55 35.86 -21.21
N PRO A 8 31.23 35.86 -20.96
CA PRO A 8 30.69 35.22 -19.77
C PRO A 8 30.81 33.71 -19.88
N LEU A 9 31.48 33.12 -18.88
CA LEU A 9 31.49 31.68 -18.65
C LEU A 9 30.07 31.23 -18.29
N LEU A 10 29.36 30.62 -19.25
CA LEU A 10 28.09 29.95 -18.96
C LEU A 10 28.44 28.71 -18.13
N ALA A 11 28.32 28.81 -16.80
CA ALA A 11 28.32 27.65 -15.93
C ALA A 11 27.06 26.85 -16.22
N GLY A 12 27.17 25.81 -17.02
CA GLY A 12 26.10 24.84 -17.21
C GLY A 12 25.79 24.19 -15.86
N MET A 13 24.68 24.58 -15.26
CA MET A 13 24.09 23.79 -14.17
C MET A 13 23.73 22.42 -14.77
N LEU A 14 24.52 21.39 -14.47
CA LEU A 14 24.13 20.01 -14.63
C LEU A 14 22.95 19.82 -13.67
N ALA A 15 21.73 19.83 -14.18
CA ALA A 15 20.58 19.36 -13.45
C ALA A 15 20.88 17.88 -13.14
N SER A 16 21.18 17.56 -11.89
CA SER A 16 21.24 16.19 -11.41
C SER A 16 19.82 15.65 -11.46
N GLY A 17 19.44 15.06 -12.61
CA GLY A 17 18.15 14.37 -12.73
C GLY A 17 18.09 13.23 -11.73
N GLU A 18 16.94 13.05 -11.09
CA GLU A 18 16.70 11.90 -10.23
C GLU A 18 16.92 10.60 -11.02
N PRO A 19 17.51 9.56 -10.41
CA PRO A 19 17.70 8.27 -11.07
C PRO A 19 16.36 7.71 -11.55
N THR A 20 16.34 7.10 -12.72
CA THR A 20 15.14 6.44 -13.27
C THR A 20 14.59 5.41 -12.29
N GLY A 21 13.30 5.50 -11.97
CA GLY A 21 12.64 4.60 -11.02
C GLY A 21 12.83 4.97 -9.55
N PHE A 22 13.56 6.05 -9.24
CA PHE A 22 13.59 6.58 -7.89
C PHE A 22 12.21 7.16 -7.52
N ALA A 23 11.76 6.91 -6.30
CA ALA A 23 10.56 7.51 -5.72
C ALA A 23 10.77 7.76 -4.22
N HIS A 24 10.29 8.90 -3.76
CA HIS A 24 10.38 9.29 -2.36
C HIS A 24 9.05 9.89 -1.91
N TRP A 25 8.42 9.22 -0.95
CA TRP A 25 7.23 9.75 -0.28
C TRP A 25 7.62 10.20 1.11
N THR A 26 7.48 11.49 1.39
CA THR A 26 7.71 12.05 2.73
C THR A 26 6.56 11.67 3.65
N ALA A 27 6.78 11.70 4.98
CA ALA A 27 5.72 11.50 5.96
C ALA A 27 4.55 12.48 5.73
N ALA A 28 4.83 13.73 5.39
CA ALA A 28 3.81 14.73 5.08
C ALA A 28 2.99 14.37 3.84
N SER A 29 3.61 13.84 2.77
CA SER A 29 2.89 13.41 1.58
C SER A 29 2.01 12.19 1.85
N LEU A 30 2.48 11.22 2.64
CA LEU A 30 1.69 10.06 3.05
C LEU A 30 0.49 10.47 3.92
N GLN A 31 0.68 11.41 4.83
CA GLN A 31 -0.42 12.00 5.62
C GLN A 31 -1.46 12.67 4.71
N GLY A 32 -1.05 13.43 3.70
CA GLY A 32 -1.96 14.04 2.73
C GLY A 32 -2.78 13.01 1.94
N TYR A 33 -2.19 11.88 1.55
CA TYR A 33 -2.94 10.78 0.95
C TYR A 33 -3.94 10.15 1.93
N GLN A 34 -3.55 9.94 3.19
CA GLN A 34 -4.45 9.42 4.22
C GLN A 34 -5.66 10.34 4.42
N GLU A 35 -5.46 11.65 4.54
CA GLU A 35 -6.54 12.64 4.70
C GLU A 35 -7.50 12.62 3.50
N LYS A 36 -6.96 12.55 2.28
CA LYS A 36 -7.76 12.41 1.06
C LYS A 36 -8.58 11.12 1.05
N LEU A 37 -8.01 10.00 1.46
CA LEU A 37 -8.70 8.72 1.55
C LEU A 37 -9.80 8.76 2.61
N ALA A 38 -9.51 9.29 3.80
CA ALA A 38 -10.50 9.44 4.88
C ALA A 38 -11.71 10.29 4.49
N ALA A 39 -11.49 11.32 3.65
CA ALA A 39 -12.56 12.19 3.15
C ALA A 39 -13.39 11.55 2.02
N ASN A 40 -12.92 10.47 1.39
CA ASN A 40 -13.52 9.86 0.18
C ASN A 40 -13.64 8.33 0.29
N LEU A 41 -14.02 7.84 1.47
CA LEU A 41 -14.21 6.40 1.67
C LEU A 41 -15.38 5.87 0.82
N ASP A 42 -15.22 4.66 0.32
CA ASP A 42 -16.35 3.89 -0.19
C ASP A 42 -17.37 3.71 0.95
N PRO A 43 -18.63 4.11 0.75
CA PRO A 43 -19.63 4.12 1.85
C PRO A 43 -20.00 2.72 2.34
N LYS A 44 -19.79 1.69 1.52
CA LYS A 44 -20.13 0.31 1.84
C LYS A 44 -19.02 -0.40 2.58
N SER A 45 -17.81 -0.35 2.04
CA SER A 45 -16.62 -1.00 2.62
C SER A 45 -15.92 -0.16 3.68
N LYS A 46 -16.23 1.14 3.77
CA LYS A 46 -15.56 2.13 4.63
C LYS A 46 -14.03 2.05 4.50
N SER A 47 -13.57 1.92 3.27
CA SER A 47 -12.15 1.83 2.96
C SER A 47 -11.80 2.60 1.69
N GLY A 48 -10.55 2.93 1.56
CA GLY A 48 -9.96 3.53 0.37
C GLY A 48 -8.50 3.12 0.23
N SER A 49 -7.99 3.18 -0.98
CA SER A 49 -6.58 2.95 -1.26
C SER A 49 -6.08 3.87 -2.38
N GLU A 50 -4.82 4.26 -2.30
CA GLU A 50 -4.13 5.04 -3.33
C GLU A 50 -2.92 4.22 -3.82
N ARG A 51 -2.82 4.04 -5.14
CA ARG A 51 -1.60 3.47 -5.74
C ARG A 51 -0.54 4.56 -5.86
N LEU A 52 0.57 4.39 -5.17
CA LEU A 52 1.67 5.35 -5.15
C LEU A 52 2.63 5.16 -6.32
N GLY A 53 2.83 3.92 -6.78
CA GLY A 53 3.68 3.63 -7.93
C GLY A 53 3.87 2.13 -8.18
N ARG A 54 4.24 1.76 -9.42
CA ARG A 54 4.66 0.41 -9.79
C ARG A 54 6.06 0.46 -10.38
N PHE A 55 6.91 -0.44 -9.91
CA PHE A 55 8.33 -0.51 -10.26
C PHE A 55 8.71 -1.96 -10.59
N GLY A 56 8.68 -2.30 -11.87
CA GLY A 56 8.95 -3.67 -12.32
C GLY A 56 7.97 -4.67 -11.69
N ASN A 57 8.48 -5.54 -10.82
CA ASN A 57 7.71 -6.62 -10.19
C ASN A 57 7.04 -6.24 -8.86
N HIS A 58 7.03 -4.98 -8.46
CA HIS A 58 6.38 -4.56 -7.21
C HIS A 58 5.64 -3.24 -7.36
N LEU A 59 4.66 -3.03 -6.51
CA LEU A 59 3.92 -1.79 -6.42
C LEU A 59 3.77 -1.34 -4.97
N PHE A 60 3.62 -0.04 -4.80
CA PHE A 60 3.37 0.61 -3.52
C PHE A 60 1.97 1.19 -3.48
N MET A 61 1.29 1.00 -2.36
CA MET A 61 -0.04 1.53 -2.08
C MET A 61 -0.11 2.07 -0.66
N LEU A 62 -1.00 3.01 -0.43
CA LEU A 62 -1.46 3.38 0.90
C LEU A 62 -2.92 2.92 1.03
N GLY A 63 -3.23 2.21 2.10
CA GLY A 63 -4.58 1.78 2.47
C GLY A 63 -5.08 2.52 3.71
N TYR A 64 -6.37 2.85 3.71
CA TYR A 64 -7.05 3.42 4.86
C TYR A 64 -8.41 2.75 5.07
N ARG A 65 -8.74 2.40 6.31
CA ARG A 65 -9.97 1.69 6.66
C ARG A 65 -10.60 2.23 7.94
N GLU A 66 -11.94 2.28 7.96
CA GLU A 66 -12.79 2.47 9.12
C GLU A 66 -13.80 1.31 9.27
N GLY A 67 -13.68 0.27 8.47
CA GLY A 67 -14.53 -0.91 8.48
C GLY A 67 -13.81 -2.18 8.04
N ASP A 68 -14.43 -3.30 8.29
CA ASP A 68 -13.91 -4.63 7.97
C ASP A 68 -13.66 -4.77 6.46
N GLY A 69 -12.57 -5.44 6.12
CA GLY A 69 -12.30 -5.91 4.77
C GLY A 69 -13.02 -7.24 4.49
N GLY A 70 -13.27 -7.55 3.21
CA GLY A 70 -13.56 -8.91 2.78
C GLY A 70 -12.31 -9.79 2.86
N ALA A 71 -12.49 -11.09 2.69
CA ALA A 71 -11.38 -12.02 2.55
C ALA A 71 -10.71 -11.84 1.17
N GLU A 72 -9.40 -11.87 1.15
CA GLU A 72 -8.57 -11.70 -0.05
C GLU A 72 -7.57 -12.85 -0.18
N LEU A 73 -7.29 -13.25 -1.42
CA LEU A 73 -6.19 -14.15 -1.75
C LEU A 73 -5.60 -13.72 -3.10
N HIS A 74 -4.29 -13.58 -3.14
CA HIS A 74 -3.52 -13.25 -4.34
C HIS A 74 -2.67 -14.44 -4.73
N GLU A 75 -2.94 -15.08 -5.89
CA GLU A 75 -2.21 -16.27 -6.34
C GLU A 75 -0.77 -15.94 -6.75
N GLY A 76 -0.55 -14.78 -7.31
CA GLY A 76 0.72 -14.35 -7.89
C GLY A 76 1.40 -13.19 -7.17
N GLN A 77 0.95 -12.81 -5.97
CA GLN A 77 1.52 -11.68 -5.24
C GLN A 77 1.71 -11.99 -3.76
N VAL A 78 2.82 -11.52 -3.24
CA VAL A 78 3.10 -11.39 -1.81
C VAL A 78 2.64 -10.00 -1.37
N ASP A 79 2.01 -9.89 -0.21
CA ASP A 79 1.71 -8.61 0.43
C ASP A 79 2.66 -8.35 1.61
N ILE A 80 3.25 -7.18 1.63
CA ILE A 80 4.01 -6.67 2.78
C ILE A 80 3.27 -5.46 3.31
N PHE A 81 2.82 -5.51 4.57
CA PHE A 81 2.20 -4.37 5.23
C PHE A 81 3.19 -3.72 6.19
N VAL A 82 3.18 -2.40 6.21
CA VAL A 82 3.77 -1.58 7.26
C VAL A 82 2.66 -0.74 7.86
N VAL A 83 2.36 -0.95 9.14
CA VAL A 83 1.27 -0.24 9.81
C VAL A 83 1.74 1.16 10.17
N GLU A 84 1.08 2.17 9.58
CA GLU A 84 1.40 3.58 9.81
C GLU A 84 0.67 4.13 11.04
N ASN A 85 -0.62 3.79 11.19
CA ASN A 85 -1.43 4.34 12.28
C ASN A 85 -2.64 3.46 12.57
N GLY A 86 -3.11 3.48 13.83
CA GLY A 86 -4.29 2.77 14.28
C GLY A 86 -4.03 1.31 14.59
N ALA A 87 -5.09 0.52 14.63
CA ALA A 87 -5.06 -0.89 14.96
C ALA A 87 -6.04 -1.71 14.12
N ALA A 88 -5.71 -2.96 13.85
CA ALA A 88 -6.57 -3.91 13.17
C ALA A 88 -6.38 -5.32 13.75
N THR A 89 -7.27 -6.25 13.40
CA THR A 89 -7.03 -7.67 13.53
C THR A 89 -6.85 -8.25 12.15
N LEU A 90 -5.71 -8.86 11.88
CA LEU A 90 -5.48 -9.66 10.67
C LEU A 90 -5.92 -11.10 10.96
N ILE A 91 -6.76 -11.66 10.09
CA ILE A 91 -6.95 -13.11 9.98
C ILE A 91 -6.07 -13.57 8.83
N VAL A 92 -5.24 -14.59 9.04
CA VAL A 92 -4.33 -15.13 8.02
C VAL A 92 -4.44 -16.66 7.96
N GLY A 93 -4.51 -17.24 6.75
CA GLY A 93 -4.83 -18.64 6.52
C GLY A 93 -6.32 -18.91 6.70
N GLY A 94 -6.67 -20.21 6.89
CA GLY A 94 -8.06 -20.66 6.99
C GLY A 94 -8.77 -20.77 5.64
N ASP A 95 -10.10 -20.95 5.68
CA ASP A 95 -10.93 -21.19 4.51
C ASP A 95 -11.80 -19.96 4.18
N MET A 96 -11.68 -19.49 2.95
CA MET A 96 -12.49 -18.35 2.48
C MET A 96 -13.95 -18.75 2.29
N VAL A 97 -14.87 -17.94 2.80
CA VAL A 97 -16.32 -18.08 2.61
C VAL A 97 -16.74 -17.33 1.35
N ASP A 98 -17.61 -17.94 0.53
CA ASP A 98 -18.13 -17.38 -0.73
C ASP A 98 -17.01 -16.92 -1.69
N ALA A 99 -15.91 -17.64 -1.74
CA ALA A 99 -14.75 -17.32 -2.55
C ALA A 99 -15.09 -17.30 -4.04
N LYS A 100 -14.69 -16.22 -4.74
CA LYS A 100 -14.89 -16.04 -6.18
C LYS A 100 -13.63 -15.40 -6.78
N THR A 101 -13.22 -15.90 -7.94
CA THR A 101 -12.21 -15.23 -8.76
C THR A 101 -12.81 -13.97 -9.37
N THR A 102 -12.26 -12.82 -9.04
CA THR A 102 -12.71 -11.52 -9.54
C THR A 102 -11.91 -11.04 -10.74
N SER A 103 -10.66 -11.47 -10.84
CA SER A 103 -9.76 -11.30 -12.00
C SER A 103 -8.66 -12.36 -11.92
N PRO A 104 -7.86 -12.58 -12.97
CA PRO A 104 -6.79 -13.58 -12.93
C PRO A 104 -5.88 -13.39 -11.73
N GLY A 105 -5.76 -14.42 -10.88
CA GLY A 105 -4.94 -14.41 -9.69
C GLY A 105 -5.54 -13.68 -8.47
N GLU A 106 -6.74 -13.12 -8.59
CA GLU A 106 -7.42 -12.37 -7.52
C GLU A 106 -8.69 -13.10 -7.06
N ILE A 107 -8.68 -13.60 -5.84
CA ILE A 107 -9.82 -14.27 -5.23
C ILE A 107 -10.34 -13.43 -4.07
N ARG A 108 -11.65 -13.24 -4.02
CA ARG A 108 -12.34 -12.47 -3.00
C ARG A 108 -13.43 -13.31 -2.34
N GLY A 109 -13.59 -13.14 -1.04
CA GLY A 109 -14.63 -13.79 -0.25
C GLY A 109 -15.25 -12.84 0.75
N THR A 110 -16.29 -13.30 1.42
CA THR A 110 -17.00 -12.51 2.44
C THR A 110 -16.28 -12.52 3.78
N SER A 111 -15.70 -13.66 4.15
CA SER A 111 -15.00 -13.86 5.41
C SER A 111 -14.04 -15.05 5.34
N ILE A 112 -13.35 -15.31 6.44
CA ILE A 112 -12.49 -16.49 6.62
C ILE A 112 -12.98 -17.27 7.83
N ASN A 113 -13.17 -18.59 7.64
CA ASN A 113 -13.38 -19.56 8.72
C ASN A 113 -12.02 -20.10 9.17
N GLY A 114 -11.77 -20.11 10.49
CA GLY A 114 -10.48 -20.50 11.04
C GLY A 114 -9.39 -19.45 10.78
N GLY A 115 -8.17 -19.90 10.51
CA GLY A 115 -7.02 -19.03 10.38
C GLY A 115 -6.47 -18.53 11.72
N GLU A 116 -5.31 -17.90 11.66
CA GLU A 116 -4.69 -17.26 12.82
C GLU A 116 -5.14 -15.80 12.92
N ARG A 117 -5.40 -15.34 14.14
CA ARG A 117 -5.82 -13.94 14.41
C ARG A 117 -4.67 -13.19 15.06
N VAL A 118 -4.15 -12.19 14.37
CA VAL A 118 -3.02 -11.38 14.80
C VAL A 118 -3.48 -9.94 15.01
N LYS A 119 -3.23 -9.37 16.19
CA LYS A 119 -3.44 -7.94 16.45
C LYS A 119 -2.32 -7.15 15.82
N LEU A 120 -2.67 -6.13 15.07
CA LEU A 120 -1.75 -5.21 14.42
C LEU A 120 -1.84 -3.83 15.06
N GLY A 121 -0.67 -3.19 15.24
CA GLY A 121 -0.53 -1.83 15.72
C GLY A 121 0.51 -1.04 14.93
N ALA A 122 0.54 0.27 15.15
CA ALA A 122 1.49 1.16 14.46
C ALA A 122 2.94 0.70 14.62
N GLY A 123 3.67 0.65 13.52
CA GLY A 123 5.06 0.16 13.44
C GLY A 123 5.20 -1.33 13.12
N ASP A 124 4.13 -2.11 13.16
CA ASP A 124 4.20 -3.53 12.79
C ASP A 124 4.47 -3.70 11.29
N VAL A 125 5.26 -4.74 10.99
CA VAL A 125 5.57 -5.17 9.62
C VAL A 125 5.09 -6.60 9.43
N ILE A 126 4.29 -6.84 8.40
CA ILE A 126 3.66 -8.12 8.13
C ILE A 126 4.05 -8.60 6.74
N HIS A 127 4.37 -9.88 6.61
CA HIS A 127 4.59 -10.55 5.33
C HIS A 127 3.50 -11.60 5.13
N ILE A 128 2.70 -11.47 4.09
CA ILE A 128 1.66 -12.43 3.71
C ILE A 128 2.08 -13.11 2.41
N PRO A 129 2.39 -14.42 2.44
CA PRO A 129 2.79 -15.15 1.23
C PRO A 129 1.70 -15.16 0.16
N ALA A 130 2.09 -15.32 -1.12
CA ALA A 130 1.13 -15.63 -2.18
C ALA A 130 0.31 -16.89 -1.82
N ASN A 131 -0.90 -16.99 -2.38
CA ASN A 131 -1.86 -18.08 -2.11
C ASN A 131 -2.30 -18.20 -0.64
N THR A 132 -2.16 -17.14 0.15
CA THR A 132 -2.56 -17.15 1.56
C THR A 132 -3.81 -16.29 1.76
N PRO A 133 -4.96 -16.87 2.16
CA PRO A 133 -6.13 -16.12 2.53
C PRO A 133 -5.84 -15.15 3.66
N HIS A 134 -6.33 -13.93 3.56
CA HIS A 134 -6.17 -12.94 4.62
C HIS A 134 -7.35 -11.96 4.65
N GLN A 135 -7.60 -11.39 5.82
CA GLN A 135 -8.70 -10.44 6.04
C GLN A 135 -8.34 -9.47 7.16
N LEU A 136 -8.57 -8.17 6.94
CA LEU A 136 -8.42 -7.14 7.96
C LEU A 136 -9.76 -6.83 8.59
N LEU A 137 -9.84 -6.87 9.92
CA LEU A 137 -11.00 -6.50 10.71
C LEU A 137 -10.67 -5.25 11.54
N ILE A 138 -11.59 -4.29 11.55
CA ILE A 138 -11.47 -3.01 12.26
C ILE A 138 -12.48 -2.96 13.38
N GLU A 139 -12.05 -2.69 14.60
CA GLU A 139 -12.97 -2.52 15.73
C GLU A 139 -13.89 -1.31 15.49
N ALA A 140 -15.10 -1.36 16.03
CA ALA A 140 -16.09 -0.30 15.84
C ALA A 140 -15.53 1.07 16.24
N GLY A 141 -15.60 2.05 15.33
CA GLY A 141 -15.01 3.38 15.49
C GLY A 141 -13.48 3.45 15.32
N GLY A 142 -12.84 2.32 15.03
CA GLY A 142 -11.40 2.25 14.75
C GLY A 142 -11.05 2.84 13.40
N LYS A 143 -9.78 3.22 13.26
CA LYS A 143 -9.15 3.69 12.02
C LYS A 143 -7.85 2.95 11.84
N PHE A 144 -7.52 2.62 10.60
CA PHE A 144 -6.32 1.86 10.30
C PHE A 144 -5.68 2.35 9.00
N THR A 145 -4.44 2.79 9.08
CA THR A 145 -3.64 3.22 7.93
C THR A 145 -2.44 2.32 7.80
N TYR A 146 -2.21 1.81 6.62
CA TYR A 146 -1.11 0.90 6.35
C TYR A 146 -0.55 1.11 4.95
N PHE A 147 0.77 1.05 4.88
CA PHE A 147 1.50 1.04 3.62
C PHE A 147 1.57 -0.40 3.11
N VAL A 148 1.33 -0.61 1.83
CA VAL A 148 1.32 -1.93 1.21
C VAL A 148 2.35 -1.99 0.09
N ILE A 149 3.20 -3.01 0.13
CA ILE A 149 4.08 -3.37 -0.97
C ILE A 149 3.61 -4.72 -1.50
N LYS A 150 3.09 -4.74 -2.73
CA LYS A 150 2.74 -5.98 -3.42
C LYS A 150 3.89 -6.39 -4.32
N VAL A 151 4.37 -7.60 -4.17
CA VAL A 151 5.48 -8.15 -4.95
C VAL A 151 4.98 -9.31 -5.80
N ASP A 152 5.09 -9.18 -7.13
CA ASP A 152 4.74 -10.26 -8.04
C ASP A 152 5.74 -11.42 -7.86
N VAL A 153 5.23 -12.63 -7.66
CA VAL A 153 6.02 -13.86 -7.61
C VAL A 153 5.83 -14.63 -8.90
N LYS A 154 6.88 -15.30 -9.34
CA LYS A 154 6.89 -16.09 -10.58
C LYS A 154 6.25 -17.44 -10.36
#